data_ec98ba4c26716b6f029bdfce012aaab8
#
_entry.id   ec98ba4c26716b6f029bdfce012aaab8
#
_cell.length_a   1.000
_cell.length_b   1.000
_cell.length_c   1.000
_cell.angle_alpha   90.00
_cell.angle_beta   90.00
_cell.angle_gamma   90.00
#
_symmetry.space_group_name_H-M   'P 1'
#
loop_
_entity.id
_entity.type
_entity.pdbx_description
1 polymer ?
#
loop_
_entity_poly.entity_id
_entity_poly.type
_entity_poly.pdbx_seq_one_letter_code
_entity_poly.pdbx_strand_id
1 'polypeptide(L)'
;ESFSWATDIAATILSYAGVDKPGTRYAGRPVLPLSGRDLKPLISGETDRVYGDADSIGYELTGHSVLFRGDYKLVRNQPPLGDGEWYLYDISDDPGEVNDLKATMPQRFEQMLLAYQKFERDNRVQPPPAGYSQTQQIAINYARERLGPNIIVLLLTALVLLPFLVFYQMRQRPKIH
;
A
#
# COMPACT_ATOMS: atom_id res chain seq x y z
N GLU A 1 12.45 11.53 -20.24
CA GLU A 1 11.59 10.94 -19.20
C GLU A 1 12.18 11.24 -17.82
N SER A 2 11.34 11.48 -16.81
CA SER A 2 11.78 11.77 -15.46
C SER A 2 10.87 11.07 -14.46
N PHE A 3 11.45 10.54 -13.40
CA PHE A 3 10.68 9.96 -12.29
C PHE A 3 9.82 11.04 -11.63
N SER A 4 8.56 10.71 -11.36
CA SER A 4 7.62 11.53 -10.59
C SER A 4 6.76 10.63 -9.70
N TRP A 5 6.18 11.20 -8.65
CA TRP A 5 5.40 10.45 -7.67
C TRP A 5 3.97 11.01 -7.55
N ALA A 6 3.01 10.18 -7.22
CA ALA A 6 1.60 10.61 -7.14
C ALA A 6 1.37 11.79 -6.18
N THR A 7 2.19 11.92 -5.12
CA THR A 7 2.13 13.04 -4.19
C THR A 7 2.50 14.39 -4.82
N ASP A 8 3.25 14.37 -5.94
CA ASP A 8 3.70 15.57 -6.65
C ASP A 8 2.54 16.29 -7.34
N ILE A 9 1.49 15.55 -7.70
CA ILE A 9 0.29 16.09 -8.37
C ILE A 9 -0.34 17.20 -7.52
N ALA A 10 -0.53 16.95 -6.22
CA ALA A 10 -1.13 17.94 -5.32
C ALA A 10 -0.26 19.20 -5.19
N ALA A 11 1.07 19.02 -5.05
CA ALA A 11 2.00 20.13 -4.98
C ALA A 11 2.00 20.97 -6.27
N THR A 12 1.92 20.31 -7.41
CA THR A 12 1.90 20.96 -8.74
C THR A 12 0.60 21.73 -8.96
N ILE A 13 -0.56 21.17 -8.59
CA ILE A 13 -1.87 21.85 -8.68
C ILE A 13 -1.85 23.14 -7.86
N LEU A 14 -1.36 23.10 -6.63
CA LEU A 14 -1.24 24.28 -5.78
C LEU A 14 -0.33 25.33 -6.41
N SER A 15 0.80 24.92 -6.97
CA SER A 15 1.74 25.82 -7.65
C SER A 15 1.10 26.52 -8.87
N TYR A 16 0.39 25.77 -9.72
CA TYR A 16 -0.35 26.37 -10.85
C TYR A 16 -1.50 27.29 -10.41
N ALA A 17 -2.13 27.00 -9.29
CA ALA A 17 -3.19 27.82 -8.70
C ALA A 17 -2.67 29.07 -7.98
N GLY A 18 -1.33 29.23 -7.84
CA GLY A 18 -0.73 30.32 -7.07
C GLY A 18 -1.00 30.24 -5.56
N VAL A 19 -1.24 29.01 -5.07
CA VAL A 19 -1.54 28.74 -3.64
C VAL A 19 -0.32 28.10 -2.98
N ASP A 20 0.14 28.70 -1.89
CA ASP A 20 1.24 28.14 -1.11
C ASP A 20 0.88 26.79 -0.51
N LYS A 21 1.85 25.86 -0.52
CA LYS A 21 1.67 24.57 0.17
C LYS A 21 1.50 24.84 1.67
N PRO A 22 0.53 24.18 2.32
CA PRO A 22 0.40 24.25 3.77
C PRO A 22 1.68 23.67 4.42
N GLY A 23 2.21 24.39 5.41
CA GLY A 23 3.33 23.88 6.21
C GLY A 23 2.85 22.82 7.21
N THR A 24 3.32 22.92 8.46
CA THR A 24 2.94 22.00 9.55
C THR A 24 1.58 22.32 10.19
N ARG A 25 0.90 23.36 9.73
CA ARG A 25 -0.43 23.78 10.24
C ARG A 25 -1.35 24.18 9.08
N TYR A 26 -2.61 23.74 9.16
CA TYR A 26 -3.69 24.15 8.25
C TYR A 26 -4.97 24.41 9.04
N ALA A 27 -5.61 25.56 8.81
CA ALA A 27 -6.81 26.00 9.53
C ALA A 27 -6.69 25.87 11.07
N GLY A 28 -5.52 26.26 11.62
CA GLY A 28 -5.25 26.18 13.06
C GLY A 28 -4.87 24.79 13.60
N ARG A 29 -4.95 23.73 12.80
CA ARG A 29 -4.67 22.35 13.20
C ARG A 29 -3.27 21.91 12.75
N PRO A 30 -2.55 21.10 13.55
CA PRO A 30 -1.32 20.48 13.08
C PRO A 30 -1.63 19.48 11.95
N VAL A 31 -0.84 19.54 10.88
CA VAL A 31 -0.94 18.64 9.73
C VAL A 31 0.45 18.18 9.31
N LEU A 32 0.53 17.04 8.64
CA LEU A 32 1.76 16.64 7.96
C LEU A 32 1.93 17.54 6.71
N PRO A 33 3.13 18.10 6.48
CA PRO A 33 3.40 18.87 5.29
C PRO A 33 3.29 17.98 4.04
N LEU A 34 2.93 18.56 2.91
CA LEU A 34 2.92 17.86 1.63
C LEU A 34 4.35 17.45 1.27
N SER A 35 4.59 16.16 1.09
CA SER A 35 5.89 15.58 0.72
C SER A 35 6.20 15.74 -0.77
N GLY A 36 5.17 15.89 -1.62
CA GLY A 36 5.33 16.00 -3.06
C GLY A 36 6.07 17.24 -3.50
N ARG A 37 6.76 17.15 -4.63
CA ARG A 37 7.47 18.24 -5.30
C ARG A 37 6.62 18.86 -6.41
N ASP A 38 6.90 20.10 -6.72
CA ASP A 38 6.26 20.80 -7.84
C ASP A 38 6.85 20.31 -9.16
N LEU A 39 6.02 19.79 -10.05
CA LEU A 39 6.41 19.34 -11.39
C LEU A 39 6.40 20.49 -12.42
N LYS A 40 5.98 21.69 -12.04
CA LYS A 40 5.87 22.82 -12.97
C LYS A 40 7.19 23.12 -13.70
N PRO A 41 8.37 23.15 -13.03
CA PRO A 41 9.65 23.35 -13.72
C PRO A 41 9.98 22.25 -14.73
N LEU A 42 9.60 20.99 -14.44
CA LEU A 42 9.75 19.88 -15.38
C LEU A 42 8.80 20.02 -16.58
N ILE A 43 7.55 20.37 -16.34
CA ILE A 43 6.52 20.53 -17.38
C ILE A 43 6.83 21.73 -18.29
N SER A 44 7.39 22.81 -17.74
CA SER A 44 7.81 23.99 -18.51
C SER A 44 9.16 23.80 -19.25
N GLY A 45 9.88 22.70 -18.98
CA GLY A 45 11.19 22.45 -19.58
C GLY A 45 12.34 23.24 -18.94
N GLU A 46 12.13 23.82 -17.77
CA GLU A 46 13.17 24.52 -17.00
C GLU A 46 14.15 23.52 -16.34
N THR A 47 13.70 22.30 -16.06
CA THR A 47 14.52 21.19 -15.55
C THR A 47 14.21 19.91 -16.30
N ASP A 48 15.14 18.98 -16.33
CA ASP A 48 14.99 17.65 -16.91
C ASP A 48 14.60 16.57 -15.89
N ARG A 49 14.74 16.86 -14.59
CA ARG A 49 14.33 15.94 -13.50
C ARG A 49 13.90 16.68 -12.23
N VAL A 50 12.99 16.03 -11.51
CA VAL A 50 12.44 16.51 -10.23
C VAL A 50 13.15 15.88 -9.04
N TYR A 51 13.55 14.62 -9.17
CA TYR A 51 14.28 13.85 -8.18
C TYR A 51 15.67 13.51 -8.69
N GLY A 52 16.68 13.80 -7.89
CA GLY A 52 18.08 13.51 -8.21
C GLY A 52 18.58 12.25 -7.51
N ASP A 53 19.85 11.94 -7.74
CA ASP A 53 20.51 10.72 -7.23
C ASP A 53 20.61 10.65 -5.70
N ALA A 54 20.48 11.79 -5.02
CA ALA A 54 20.45 11.83 -3.54
C ALA A 54 19.08 11.59 -2.95
N ASP A 55 18.03 11.71 -3.74
CA ASP A 55 16.64 11.58 -3.29
C ASP A 55 16.24 10.10 -3.19
N SER A 56 15.63 9.74 -2.09
CA SER A 56 15.15 8.39 -1.84
C SER A 56 13.63 8.42 -1.67
N ILE A 57 12.92 7.76 -2.55
CA ILE A 57 11.46 7.66 -2.52
C ILE A 57 11.10 6.21 -2.24
N GLY A 58 10.63 5.96 -1.02
CA GLY A 58 10.19 4.63 -0.60
C GLY A 58 8.68 4.52 -0.49
N TYR A 59 8.17 3.32 -0.67
CA TYR A 59 6.82 2.97 -0.25
C TYR A 59 6.75 1.53 0.25
N GLU A 60 5.73 1.30 1.05
CA GLU A 60 5.42 0.01 1.63
C GLU A 60 3.94 -0.29 1.36
N LEU A 61 3.65 -1.46 0.84
CA LEU A 61 2.28 -1.89 0.59
C LEU A 61 2.12 -3.37 0.92
N THR A 62 1.40 -3.67 1.99
CA THR A 62 1.06 -5.04 2.40
C THR A 62 2.28 -5.98 2.56
N GLY A 63 3.42 -5.43 2.99
CA GLY A 63 4.68 -6.15 3.14
C GLY A 63 5.58 -6.14 1.90
N HIS A 64 5.10 -5.59 0.77
CA HIS A 64 5.94 -5.33 -0.40
C HIS A 64 6.65 -4.00 -0.23
N SER A 65 7.95 -3.99 -0.44
CA SER A 65 8.82 -2.86 -0.13
C SER A 65 9.53 -2.37 -1.38
N VAL A 66 9.59 -1.06 -1.58
CA VAL A 66 10.30 -0.47 -2.71
C VAL A 66 11.03 0.80 -2.28
N LEU A 67 12.22 1.04 -2.85
CA LEU A 67 12.91 2.31 -2.80
C LEU A 67 13.42 2.68 -4.20
N PHE A 68 13.10 3.88 -4.64
CA PHE A 68 13.68 4.50 -5.83
C PHE A 68 14.75 5.51 -5.42
N ARG A 69 15.88 5.50 -6.11
CA ARG A 69 16.95 6.49 -5.93
C ARG A 69 17.76 6.63 -7.20
N GLY A 70 17.68 7.81 -7.84
CA GLY A 70 18.19 7.99 -9.19
C GLY A 70 17.51 7.03 -10.16
N ASP A 71 18.28 6.37 -10.97
CA ASP A 71 17.80 5.40 -11.97
C ASP A 71 17.61 3.98 -11.39
N TYR A 72 17.88 3.80 -10.08
CA TYR A 72 17.84 2.48 -9.45
C TYR A 72 16.58 2.26 -8.63
N LYS A 73 16.10 1.02 -8.67
CA LYS A 73 15.00 0.51 -7.86
C LYS A 73 15.46 -0.67 -7.02
N LEU A 74 15.31 -0.55 -5.70
CA LEU A 74 15.42 -1.66 -4.76
C LEU A 74 14.02 -2.17 -4.46
N VAL A 75 13.77 -3.47 -4.58
CA VAL A 75 12.43 -4.05 -4.39
C VAL A 75 12.49 -5.36 -3.62
N ARG A 76 11.48 -5.59 -2.78
CA ARG A 76 11.22 -6.87 -2.11
C ARG A 76 9.74 -7.19 -2.19
N ASN A 77 9.39 -8.24 -2.89
CA ASN A 77 8.03 -8.73 -3.00
C ASN A 77 7.82 -9.97 -2.14
N GLN A 78 6.78 -9.96 -1.32
CA GLN A 78 6.38 -11.09 -0.49
C GLN A 78 5.63 -12.15 -1.32
N PRO A 79 5.65 -13.44 -0.89
CA PRO A 79 4.81 -14.46 -1.50
C PRO A 79 3.32 -14.06 -1.54
N PRO A 80 2.58 -14.41 -2.58
CA PRO A 80 2.96 -15.23 -3.74
C PRO A 80 3.58 -14.46 -4.90
N LEU A 81 3.77 -13.13 -4.81
CA LEU A 81 4.28 -12.29 -5.90
C LEU A 81 5.81 -12.33 -6.04
N GLY A 82 6.51 -12.72 -4.99
CA GLY A 82 7.96 -12.89 -4.95
C GLY A 82 8.36 -13.90 -3.88
N ASP A 83 9.65 -14.01 -3.63
CA ASP A 83 10.24 -14.93 -2.66
C ASP A 83 10.58 -14.29 -1.29
N GLY A 84 10.32 -12.97 -1.15
CA GLY A 84 10.65 -12.20 0.04
C GLY A 84 12.09 -11.67 0.08
N GLU A 85 12.87 -11.91 -0.96
CA GLU A 85 14.24 -11.42 -1.07
C GLU A 85 14.33 -10.03 -1.70
N TRP A 86 15.46 -9.36 -1.48
CA TRP A 86 15.75 -8.05 -2.06
C TRP A 86 16.43 -8.18 -3.42
N TYR A 87 15.96 -7.35 -4.38
CA TYR A 87 16.49 -7.24 -5.74
C TYR A 87 16.81 -5.79 -6.07
N LEU A 88 17.80 -5.57 -6.93
CA LEU A 88 18.23 -4.25 -7.40
C LEU A 88 18.13 -4.19 -8.92
N TYR A 89 17.48 -3.17 -9.45
CA TYR A 89 17.32 -2.96 -10.88
C TYR A 89 17.73 -1.53 -11.27
N ASP A 90 18.24 -1.37 -12.47
CA ASP A 90 18.37 -0.07 -13.15
C ASP A 90 17.15 0.11 -14.05
N ILE A 91 16.19 0.92 -13.61
CA ILE A 91 14.91 1.07 -14.29
C ILE A 91 14.98 2.02 -15.51
N SER A 92 16.11 2.70 -15.74
CA SER A 92 16.33 3.49 -16.95
C SER A 92 16.69 2.61 -18.16
N ASP A 93 17.51 1.59 -17.93
CA ASP A 93 17.95 0.65 -18.96
C ASP A 93 17.13 -0.65 -18.99
N ASP A 94 16.59 -1.06 -17.83
CA ASP A 94 15.80 -2.28 -17.63
C ASP A 94 14.44 -1.97 -16.96
N PRO A 95 13.52 -1.29 -17.65
CA PRO A 95 12.18 -1.00 -17.09
C PRO A 95 11.32 -2.26 -16.86
N GLY A 96 11.72 -3.39 -17.41
CA GLY A 96 11.09 -4.70 -17.20
C GLY A 96 11.57 -5.44 -15.96
N GLU A 97 12.60 -4.94 -15.26
CA GLU A 97 13.15 -5.55 -14.03
C GLU A 97 13.57 -7.01 -14.22
N VAL A 98 14.26 -7.30 -15.32
CA VAL A 98 14.68 -8.65 -15.71
C VAL A 98 16.04 -9.00 -15.13
N ASN A 99 16.96 -7.99 -15.02
CA ASN A 99 18.35 -8.19 -14.67
C ASN A 99 18.64 -7.70 -13.25
N ASP A 100 18.72 -8.63 -12.29
CA ASP A 100 19.11 -8.30 -10.91
C ASP A 100 20.59 -7.91 -10.83
N LEU A 101 20.83 -6.67 -10.41
CA LEU A 101 22.16 -6.10 -10.25
C LEU A 101 22.80 -6.33 -8.86
N LYS A 102 22.12 -7.01 -7.95
CA LYS A 102 22.59 -7.25 -6.58
C LYS A 102 24.00 -7.85 -6.53
N ALA A 103 24.29 -8.85 -7.39
CA ALA A 103 25.59 -9.50 -7.42
C ALA A 103 26.66 -8.69 -8.17
N THR A 104 26.28 -7.93 -9.21
CA THR A 104 27.18 -7.15 -10.05
C THR A 104 27.48 -5.77 -9.49
N MET A 105 26.56 -5.22 -8.68
CA MET A 105 26.69 -3.90 -8.04
C MET A 105 26.48 -3.96 -6.51
N PRO A 106 27.28 -4.76 -5.76
CA PRO A 106 27.02 -5.00 -4.34
C PRO A 106 27.09 -3.72 -3.49
N GLN A 107 27.96 -2.78 -3.82
CA GLN A 107 28.05 -1.51 -3.10
C GLN A 107 26.80 -0.63 -3.30
N ARG A 108 26.27 -0.58 -4.51
CA ARG A 108 25.02 0.13 -4.80
C ARG A 108 23.84 -0.54 -4.08
N PHE A 109 23.77 -1.85 -4.11
CA PHE A 109 22.75 -2.62 -3.39
C PHE A 109 22.77 -2.30 -1.89
N GLU A 110 23.95 -2.31 -1.25
CA GLU A 110 24.09 -1.98 0.17
C GLU A 110 23.66 -0.52 0.47
N GLN A 111 24.06 0.44 -0.36
CA GLN A 111 23.64 1.84 -0.20
C GLN A 111 22.12 1.99 -0.30
N MET A 112 21.48 1.31 -1.23
CA MET A 112 20.02 1.33 -1.39
C MET A 112 19.32 0.67 -0.20
N LEU A 113 19.86 -0.43 0.30
CA LEU A 113 19.32 -1.12 1.48
C LEU A 113 19.40 -0.23 2.74
N LEU A 114 20.54 0.45 2.96
CA LEU A 114 20.68 1.41 4.06
C LEU A 114 19.71 2.59 3.93
N ALA A 115 19.50 3.07 2.70
CA ALA A 115 18.53 4.15 2.44
C ALA A 115 17.09 3.68 2.71
N TYR A 116 16.73 2.45 2.35
CA TYR A 116 15.44 1.86 2.68
C TYR A 116 15.25 1.69 4.20
N GLN A 117 16.24 1.21 4.92
CA GLN A 117 16.20 1.11 6.39
C GLN A 117 16.01 2.48 7.06
N LYS A 118 16.60 3.53 6.49
CA LYS A 118 16.35 4.90 6.95
C LYS A 118 14.90 5.29 6.69
N PHE A 119 14.36 5.02 5.51
CA PHE A 119 12.95 5.25 5.19
C PHE A 119 12.01 4.51 6.16
N GLU A 120 12.27 3.24 6.47
CA GLU A 120 11.49 2.46 7.45
C GLU A 120 11.45 3.15 8.82
N ARG A 121 12.61 3.57 9.33
CA ARG A 121 12.69 4.24 10.64
C ARG A 121 11.96 5.59 10.64
N ASP A 122 12.18 6.41 9.63
CA ASP A 122 11.63 7.77 9.54
C ASP A 122 10.10 7.75 9.40
N ASN A 123 9.58 6.75 8.71
CA ASN A 123 8.13 6.59 8.47
C ASN A 123 7.46 5.61 9.44
N ARG A 124 8.20 5.03 10.39
CA ARG A 124 7.71 4.05 11.36
C ARG A 124 6.99 2.87 10.70
N VAL A 125 7.56 2.39 9.60
CA VAL A 125 7.04 1.22 8.89
C VAL A 125 6.97 0.03 9.84
N GLN A 126 5.81 -0.62 9.89
CA GLN A 126 5.60 -1.81 10.72
C GLN A 126 5.75 -3.05 9.84
N PRO A 127 6.58 -4.03 10.24
CA PRO A 127 6.65 -5.29 9.50
C PRO A 127 5.29 -6.00 9.57
N PRO A 128 4.91 -6.74 8.52
CA PRO A 128 3.69 -7.53 8.57
C PRO A 128 3.77 -8.56 9.70
N PRO A 129 2.65 -8.91 10.35
CA PRO A 129 2.61 -9.95 11.38
C PRO A 129 3.15 -11.29 10.84
N ALA A 130 3.75 -12.10 11.73
CA ALA A 130 4.20 -13.43 11.36
C ALA A 130 3.06 -14.27 10.76
N GLY A 131 3.30 -14.92 9.62
CA GLY A 131 2.30 -15.69 8.90
C GLY A 131 1.27 -14.84 8.12
N TYR A 132 1.48 -13.53 8.01
CA TYR A 132 0.62 -12.68 7.19
C TYR A 132 0.63 -13.14 5.72
N SER A 133 -0.58 -13.26 5.16
CA SER A 133 -0.79 -13.51 3.75
C SER A 133 -1.79 -12.50 3.21
N GLN A 134 -1.35 -11.69 2.27
CA GLN A 134 -2.21 -10.70 1.59
C GLN A 134 -3.44 -11.36 0.98
N THR A 135 -3.26 -12.49 0.29
CA THR A 135 -4.36 -13.21 -0.37
C THR A 135 -5.39 -13.71 0.64
N GLN A 136 -4.94 -14.25 1.77
CA GLN A 136 -5.85 -14.66 2.85
C GLN A 136 -6.58 -13.47 3.46
N GLN A 137 -5.88 -12.36 3.70
CA GLN A 137 -6.51 -11.16 4.26
C GLN A 137 -7.57 -10.59 3.33
N ILE A 138 -7.31 -10.55 2.00
CA ILE A 138 -8.30 -10.14 1.00
C ILE A 138 -9.51 -11.07 1.02
N ALA A 139 -9.30 -12.38 1.06
CA ALA A 139 -10.38 -13.36 1.12
C ALA A 139 -11.23 -13.20 2.41
N ILE A 140 -10.59 -12.98 3.55
CA ILE A 140 -11.27 -12.73 4.83
C ILE A 140 -12.09 -11.43 4.77
N ASN A 141 -11.52 -10.35 4.25
CA ASN A 141 -12.22 -9.07 4.13
C ASN A 141 -13.43 -9.19 3.18
N TYR A 142 -13.25 -9.83 2.03
CA TYR A 142 -14.34 -10.11 1.09
C TYR A 142 -15.46 -10.94 1.73
N ALA A 143 -15.10 -12.00 2.44
CA ALA A 143 -16.08 -12.84 3.15
C ALA A 143 -16.81 -12.02 4.24
N ARG A 144 -16.10 -11.21 5.02
CA ARG A 144 -16.67 -10.37 6.07
C ARG A 144 -17.65 -9.34 5.51
N GLU A 145 -17.30 -8.68 4.40
CA GLU A 145 -18.13 -7.64 3.79
C GLU A 145 -19.36 -8.19 3.07
N ARG A 146 -19.19 -9.30 2.35
CA ARG A 146 -20.27 -9.89 1.54
C ARG A 146 -21.14 -10.88 2.28
N LEU A 147 -20.55 -11.73 3.11
CA LEU A 147 -21.26 -12.80 3.81
C LEU A 147 -21.71 -12.40 5.21
N GLY A 148 -20.95 -11.54 5.89
CA GLY A 148 -21.24 -11.15 7.27
C GLY A 148 -22.66 -10.62 7.47
N PRO A 149 -23.14 -9.62 6.72
CA PRO A 149 -24.50 -9.11 6.85
C PRO A 149 -25.55 -10.18 6.56
N ASN A 150 -25.35 -11.01 5.54
CA ASN A 150 -26.28 -12.07 5.15
C ASN A 150 -26.37 -13.19 6.20
N ILE A 151 -25.25 -13.56 6.81
CA ILE A 151 -25.20 -14.54 7.90
C ILE A 151 -25.96 -14.01 9.13
N ILE A 152 -25.78 -12.75 9.49
CA ILE A 152 -26.50 -12.12 10.61
C ILE A 152 -28.02 -12.14 10.35
N VAL A 153 -28.45 -11.76 9.14
CA VAL A 153 -29.87 -11.80 8.77
C VAL A 153 -30.42 -13.23 8.83
N LEU A 154 -29.67 -14.22 8.32
CA LEU A 154 -30.05 -15.63 8.39
C LEU A 154 -30.19 -16.12 9.84
N LEU A 155 -29.24 -15.79 10.71
CA LEU A 155 -29.29 -16.16 12.13
C LEU A 155 -30.46 -15.52 12.84
N LEU A 156 -30.73 -14.24 12.61
CA LEU A 156 -31.89 -13.54 13.19
C LEU A 156 -33.21 -14.14 12.68
N THR A 157 -33.29 -14.46 11.39
CA THR A 157 -34.47 -15.11 10.81
C THR A 157 -34.69 -16.50 11.41
N ALA A 158 -33.63 -17.29 11.54
CA ALA A 158 -33.70 -18.59 12.18
C ALA A 158 -34.14 -18.48 13.63
N LEU A 159 -33.60 -17.52 14.39
CA LEU A 159 -33.98 -17.30 15.79
C LEU A 159 -35.47 -16.99 15.95
N VAL A 160 -36.06 -16.24 15.02
CA VAL A 160 -37.49 -15.90 15.01
C VAL A 160 -38.34 -17.10 14.57
N LEU A 161 -37.93 -17.82 13.53
CA LEU A 161 -38.75 -18.88 12.92
C LEU A 161 -38.68 -20.23 13.69
N LEU A 162 -37.54 -20.53 14.32
CA LEU A 162 -37.35 -21.82 15.03
C LEU A 162 -38.42 -22.09 16.11
N PRO A 163 -38.80 -21.13 17.00
CA PRO A 163 -39.86 -21.35 17.97
C PRO A 163 -41.21 -21.69 17.34
N PHE A 164 -41.54 -21.06 16.20
CA PHE A 164 -42.80 -21.35 15.50
C PHE A 164 -42.78 -22.74 14.85
N LEU A 165 -41.64 -23.15 14.29
CA LEU A 165 -41.48 -24.51 13.74
C LEU A 165 -41.61 -25.58 14.82
N VAL A 166 -40.95 -25.35 15.98
CA VAL A 166 -41.03 -26.27 17.11
C VAL A 166 -42.47 -26.37 17.63
N PHE A 167 -43.15 -25.23 17.80
CA PHE A 167 -44.55 -25.19 18.22
C PHE A 167 -45.45 -25.92 17.23
N TYR A 168 -45.28 -25.73 15.93
CA TYR A 168 -46.03 -26.40 14.89
C TYR A 168 -45.84 -27.91 14.92
N GLN A 169 -44.59 -28.39 15.07
CA GLN A 169 -44.26 -29.80 15.18
C GLN A 169 -44.87 -30.45 16.45
N MET A 170 -44.82 -29.74 17.58
CA MET A 170 -45.44 -30.22 18.83
C MET A 170 -46.95 -30.38 18.71
N ARG A 171 -47.64 -29.51 17.97
CA ARG A 171 -49.09 -29.55 17.73
C ARG A 171 -49.52 -30.71 16.84
N GLN A 172 -48.64 -31.20 15.96
CA GLN A 172 -48.90 -32.30 15.05
C GLN A 172 -48.63 -33.68 15.62
N ARG A 173 -48.02 -33.78 16.83
CA ARG A 173 -47.80 -35.09 17.44
C ARG A 173 -49.16 -35.72 17.82
N PRO A 174 -49.43 -36.96 17.33
CA PRO A 174 -50.66 -37.64 17.70
C PRO A 174 -50.69 -37.89 19.23
N LYS A 175 -51.84 -37.61 19.85
CA LYS A 175 -52.06 -37.97 21.24
C LYS A 175 -52.01 -39.49 21.33
N ILE A 176 -50.96 -40.01 21.92
CA ILE A 176 -50.89 -41.45 22.28
C ILE A 176 -51.86 -41.62 23.42
N HIS A 177 -52.96 -42.33 23.13
CA HIS A 177 -53.92 -42.81 24.12
C HIS A 177 -53.47 -44.17 24.65
#